data_471608124faabe96ab71fc52c5d218ef
#
_entry.id   471608124faabe96ab71fc52c5d218ef
#
_cell.length_a   1.000
_cell.length_b   1.000
_cell.length_c   1.000
_cell.angle_alpha   90.00
_cell.angle_beta   90.00
_cell.angle_gamma   90.00
#
_symmetry.space_group_name_H-M   'P 1'
#
loop_
_entity.id
_entity.type
_entity.pdbx_description
1 polymer ?
#
loop_
_entity_poly.entity_id
_entity_poly.type
_entity_poly.pdbx_seq_one_letter_code
_entity_poly.pdbx_strand_id
1 'polypeptide(L)'
;PLTQSEEDKLDETFSRLVVEAVINSDSVPGADKFIQIEASRIPLFIASGTPEIELNTIVTRRGLDPYFTGVRGSPKLKETLIAEILSVHDLTPERVLMIGDALIDYQSAQINNLAFLGRVRIGDKNPFPEHVKTVPDLQSLLP
;
A
#
# COMPACT_ATOMS: atom_id res chain seq x y z
N PRO A 1 1.44 -5.13 -36.66
CA PRO A 1 2.07 -4.65 -35.44
C PRO A 1 1.65 -3.21 -35.19
N LEU A 2 1.41 -2.88 -33.89
CA LEU A 2 1.10 -1.51 -33.49
C LEU A 2 2.34 -0.61 -33.68
N THR A 3 2.10 0.66 -33.97
CA THR A 3 3.17 1.66 -33.94
C THR A 3 3.45 2.06 -32.48
N GLN A 4 4.62 2.61 -32.21
CA GLN A 4 4.98 3.11 -30.87
C GLN A 4 3.93 4.08 -30.33
N SER A 5 3.41 4.96 -31.19
CA SER A 5 2.36 5.92 -30.81
C SER A 5 1.03 5.27 -30.44
N GLU A 6 0.70 4.14 -31.07
CA GLU A 6 -0.51 3.36 -30.73
C GLU A 6 -0.33 2.58 -29.44
N GLU A 7 0.86 2.02 -29.21
CA GLU A 7 1.22 1.38 -27.95
C GLU A 7 1.15 2.38 -26.79
N ASP A 8 1.76 3.54 -26.93
CA ASP A 8 1.75 4.61 -25.92
C ASP A 8 0.32 5.05 -25.56
N LYS A 9 -0.56 5.19 -26.55
CA LYS A 9 -1.97 5.53 -26.32
C LYS A 9 -2.74 4.43 -25.60
N LEU A 10 -2.45 3.16 -25.92
CA LEU A 10 -3.05 2.01 -25.24
C LEU A 10 -2.61 1.98 -23.77
N ASP A 11 -1.34 2.19 -23.52
CA ASP A 11 -0.79 2.21 -22.16
C ASP A 11 -1.37 3.35 -21.33
N GLU A 12 -1.48 4.56 -21.90
CA GLU A 12 -2.13 5.69 -21.23
C GLU A 12 -3.61 5.41 -20.94
N THR A 13 -4.33 4.82 -21.88
CA THR A 13 -5.75 4.49 -21.70
C THR A 13 -5.93 3.42 -20.63
N PHE A 14 -5.10 2.37 -20.66
CA PHE A 14 -5.13 1.30 -19.66
C PHE A 14 -4.82 1.83 -18.26
N SER A 15 -3.76 2.63 -18.13
CA SER A 15 -3.37 3.25 -16.86
C SER A 15 -4.51 4.12 -16.30
N ARG A 16 -5.14 4.96 -17.11
CA ARG A 16 -6.28 5.78 -16.69
C ARG A 16 -7.46 4.94 -16.21
N LEU A 17 -7.79 3.86 -16.92
CA LEU A 17 -8.89 2.96 -16.53
C LEU A 17 -8.60 2.24 -15.21
N VAL A 18 -7.37 1.79 -15.00
CA VAL A 18 -6.96 1.17 -13.73
C VAL A 18 -7.05 2.17 -12.59
N VAL A 19 -6.53 3.38 -12.75
CA VAL A 19 -6.61 4.45 -11.74
C VAL A 19 -8.06 4.77 -11.39
N GLU A 20 -8.93 4.96 -12.38
CA GLU A 20 -10.37 5.23 -12.15
C GLU A 20 -11.05 4.07 -11.43
N ALA A 21 -10.74 2.82 -11.77
CA ALA A 21 -11.29 1.65 -11.11
C ALA A 21 -10.88 1.59 -9.63
N VAL A 22 -9.62 1.88 -9.31
CA VAL A 22 -9.12 1.91 -7.92
C VAL A 22 -9.76 3.05 -7.14
N ILE A 23 -9.88 4.25 -7.74
CA ILE A 23 -10.51 5.41 -7.10
C ILE A 23 -11.98 5.11 -6.73
N ASN A 24 -12.70 4.42 -7.60
CA ASN A 24 -14.10 4.08 -7.42
C ASN A 24 -14.33 2.76 -6.67
N SER A 25 -13.27 2.03 -6.31
CA SER A 25 -13.39 0.81 -5.55
C SER A 25 -13.80 1.07 -4.10
N ASP A 26 -14.48 0.10 -3.48
CA ASP A 26 -14.80 0.16 -2.08
C ASP A 26 -13.52 0.12 -1.23
N SER A 27 -13.48 0.91 -0.17
CA SER A 27 -12.42 0.84 0.82
C SER A 27 -12.47 -0.48 1.59
N VAL A 28 -11.32 -0.97 2.03
CA VAL A 28 -11.26 -2.06 3.02
C VAL A 28 -12.03 -1.61 4.26
N PRO A 29 -12.96 -2.43 4.78
CA PRO A 29 -13.75 -2.03 5.95
C PRO A 29 -12.87 -1.56 7.12
N GLY A 30 -13.20 -0.39 7.67
CA GLY A 30 -12.48 0.23 8.77
C GLY A 30 -11.20 0.98 8.37
N ALA A 31 -10.73 0.88 7.12
CA ALA A 31 -9.47 1.47 6.70
C ALA A 31 -9.45 2.99 6.79
N ASP A 32 -10.46 3.67 6.27
CA ASP A 32 -10.52 5.13 6.27
C ASP A 32 -10.51 5.69 7.70
N LYS A 33 -11.30 5.10 8.59
CA LYS A 33 -11.36 5.50 9.99
C LYS A 33 -10.06 5.18 10.73
N PHE A 34 -9.47 4.02 10.49
CA PHE A 34 -8.18 3.63 11.03
C PHE A 34 -7.08 4.63 10.63
N ILE A 35 -7.01 4.97 9.35
CA ILE A 35 -6.04 5.95 8.83
C ILE A 35 -6.22 7.31 9.52
N GLN A 36 -7.44 7.81 9.62
CA GLN A 36 -7.72 9.10 10.26
C GLN A 36 -7.31 9.13 11.73
N ILE A 37 -7.60 8.07 12.46
CA ILE A 37 -7.26 7.96 13.89
C ILE A 37 -5.75 7.85 14.07
N GLU A 38 -5.11 6.93 13.36
CA GLU A 38 -3.68 6.67 13.56
C GLU A 38 -2.79 7.80 13.03
N ALA A 39 -3.19 8.51 11.97
CA ALA A 39 -2.45 9.64 11.44
C ALA A 39 -2.29 10.79 12.45
N SER A 40 -3.20 10.91 13.41
CA SER A 40 -3.08 11.88 14.50
C SER A 40 -2.08 11.47 15.59
N ARG A 41 -1.62 10.23 15.57
CA ARG A 41 -0.79 9.63 16.63
C ARG A 41 0.60 9.25 16.16
N ILE A 42 0.71 8.73 14.94
CA ILE A 42 1.95 8.19 14.36
C ILE A 42 2.05 8.58 12.88
N PRO A 43 3.28 8.66 12.33
CA PRO A 43 3.47 8.81 10.89
C PRO A 43 2.96 7.59 10.14
N LEU A 44 2.23 7.83 9.05
CA LEU A 44 1.75 6.78 8.14
C LEU A 44 2.43 6.90 6.78
N PHE A 45 2.72 5.75 6.17
CA PHE A 45 3.37 5.65 4.87
C PHE A 45 2.66 4.64 3.97
N ILE A 46 2.74 4.87 2.67
CA ILE A 46 2.34 3.90 1.65
C ILE A 46 3.56 3.48 0.86
N ALA A 47 3.75 2.16 0.70
CA ALA A 47 4.68 1.54 -0.23
C ALA A 47 3.91 0.59 -1.13
N SER A 48 3.82 0.88 -2.42
CA SER A 48 2.96 0.15 -3.36
C SER A 48 3.70 -0.22 -4.64
N GLY A 49 3.28 -1.32 -5.27
CA GLY A 49 3.70 -1.68 -6.62
C GLY A 49 3.09 -0.80 -7.73
N THR A 50 2.09 0.00 -7.41
CA THR A 50 1.51 0.98 -8.34
C THR A 50 2.55 2.05 -8.69
N PRO A 51 2.67 2.49 -9.95
CA PRO A 51 3.56 3.59 -10.31
C PRO A 51 3.30 4.83 -9.46
N GLU A 52 4.35 5.48 -9.00
CA GLU A 52 4.25 6.54 -7.98
C GLU A 52 3.37 7.72 -8.40
N ILE A 53 3.43 8.11 -9.68
CA ILE A 53 2.59 9.19 -10.22
C ILE A 53 1.09 8.83 -10.13
N GLU A 54 0.74 7.61 -10.53
CA GLU A 54 -0.64 7.10 -10.45
C GLU A 54 -1.08 6.93 -9.00
N LEU A 55 -0.20 6.43 -8.16
CA LEU A 55 -0.47 6.25 -6.73
C LEU A 55 -0.79 7.57 -6.04
N ASN A 56 -0.03 8.63 -6.32
CA ASN A 56 -0.30 9.96 -5.80
C ASN A 56 -1.65 10.51 -6.27
N THR A 57 -2.00 10.28 -7.53
CA THR A 57 -3.32 10.64 -8.06
C THR A 57 -4.45 9.92 -7.31
N ILE A 58 -4.31 8.62 -7.09
CA ILE A 58 -5.30 7.80 -6.35
C ILE A 58 -5.45 8.32 -4.92
N VAL A 59 -4.35 8.52 -4.22
CA VAL A 59 -4.34 8.97 -2.81
C VAL A 59 -5.01 10.35 -2.68
N THR A 60 -4.67 11.28 -3.57
CA THR A 60 -5.25 12.63 -3.57
C THR A 60 -6.75 12.60 -3.89
N ARG A 61 -7.16 11.87 -4.93
CA ARG A 61 -8.57 11.80 -5.34
C ARG A 61 -9.45 11.06 -4.34
N ARG A 62 -8.88 10.16 -3.54
CA ARG A 62 -9.59 9.53 -2.41
C ARG A 62 -9.59 10.39 -1.14
N GLY A 63 -8.96 11.55 -1.16
CA GLY A 63 -8.88 12.46 -0.02
C GLY A 63 -8.00 11.95 1.13
N LEU A 64 -7.04 11.08 0.83
CA LEU A 64 -6.19 10.45 1.83
C LEU A 64 -4.83 11.13 2.00
N ASP A 65 -4.44 12.01 1.08
CA ASP A 65 -3.15 12.68 1.09
C ASP A 65 -2.81 13.41 2.40
N PRO A 66 -3.76 14.06 3.12
CA PRO A 66 -3.42 14.72 4.39
C PRO A 66 -2.96 13.78 5.50
N TYR A 67 -3.27 12.49 5.38
CA TYR A 67 -3.02 11.51 6.44
C TYR A 67 -1.68 10.78 6.30
N PHE A 68 -1.02 10.86 5.14
CA PHE A 68 0.22 10.14 4.88
C PHE A 68 1.42 11.07 4.89
N THR A 69 2.44 10.69 5.66
CA THR A 69 3.72 11.40 5.72
C THR A 69 4.54 11.14 4.46
N GLY A 70 4.41 9.95 3.87
CA GLY A 70 5.10 9.59 2.63
C GLY A 70 4.30 8.58 1.81
N VAL A 71 4.34 8.76 0.49
CA VAL A 71 3.71 7.88 -0.50
C VAL A 71 4.76 7.50 -1.54
N ARG A 72 5.07 6.22 -1.64
CA ARG A 72 6.11 5.69 -2.52
C ARG A 72 5.57 4.58 -3.40
N GLY A 73 5.85 4.65 -4.69
CA GLY A 73 5.41 3.67 -5.67
C GLY A 73 6.53 3.16 -6.56
N SER A 74 6.17 2.18 -7.44
CA SER A 74 7.11 1.69 -8.45
C SER A 74 7.64 2.85 -9.33
N PRO A 75 8.78 2.69 -10.03
CA PRO A 75 9.38 1.44 -10.47
C PRO A 75 10.30 0.73 -9.47
N LYS A 76 10.69 1.37 -8.38
CA LYS A 76 11.53 0.70 -7.37
C LYS A 76 10.79 -0.46 -6.71
N LEU A 77 11.53 -1.50 -6.32
CA LEU A 77 10.98 -2.63 -5.60
C LEU A 77 10.45 -2.20 -4.23
N LYS A 78 9.42 -2.86 -3.76
CA LYS A 78 8.77 -2.53 -2.47
C LYS A 78 9.76 -2.58 -1.31
N GLU A 79 10.64 -3.57 -1.26
CA GLU A 79 11.70 -3.67 -0.25
C GLU A 79 12.63 -2.44 -0.23
N THR A 80 12.94 -1.90 -1.41
CA THR A 80 13.74 -0.69 -1.56
C THR A 80 12.98 0.54 -1.10
N LEU A 81 11.70 0.65 -1.45
CA LEU A 81 10.84 1.75 -0.99
C LEU A 81 10.75 1.80 0.53
N ILE A 82 10.60 0.64 1.17
CA ILE A 82 10.57 0.53 2.63
C ILE A 82 11.91 0.98 3.23
N ALA A 83 13.03 0.49 2.69
CA ALA A 83 14.35 0.88 3.17
C ALA A 83 14.59 2.39 3.07
N GLU A 84 14.14 3.02 1.99
CA GLU A 84 14.22 4.47 1.80
C GLU A 84 13.35 5.22 2.83
N ILE A 85 12.13 4.76 3.08
CA ILE A 85 11.24 5.35 4.08
C ILE A 85 11.91 5.31 5.46
N LEU A 86 12.46 4.15 5.85
CA LEU A 86 13.16 4.01 7.13
C LEU A 86 14.34 4.98 7.25
N SER A 87 15.14 5.09 6.19
CA SER A 87 16.33 5.95 6.19
C SER A 87 15.98 7.43 6.21
N VAL A 88 15.08 7.87 5.33
CA VAL A 88 14.71 9.29 5.19
C VAL A 88 14.05 9.82 6.46
N HIS A 89 13.25 9.01 7.13
CA HIS A 89 12.51 9.41 8.33
C HIS A 89 13.15 8.97 9.64
N ASP A 90 14.36 8.41 9.58
CA ASP A 90 15.11 7.93 10.76
C ASP A 90 14.28 7.00 11.64
N LEU A 91 13.63 6.03 11.03
CA LEU A 91 12.76 5.07 11.71
C LEU A 91 13.53 3.81 12.10
N THR A 92 13.29 3.35 13.33
CA THR A 92 13.81 2.07 13.82
C THR A 92 12.92 0.93 13.30
N PRO A 93 13.43 -0.03 12.53
CA PRO A 93 12.62 -1.08 11.90
C PRO A 93 11.74 -1.85 12.90
N GLU A 94 12.25 -2.16 14.07
CA GLU A 94 11.54 -2.92 15.11
C GLU A 94 10.31 -2.17 15.69
N ARG A 95 10.21 -0.88 15.42
CA ARG A 95 9.09 -0.03 15.85
C ARG A 95 8.11 0.28 14.73
N VAL A 96 8.29 -0.34 13.57
CA VAL A 96 7.46 -0.13 12.39
C VAL A 96 6.62 -1.38 12.12
N LEU A 97 5.32 -1.18 11.94
CA LEU A 97 4.40 -2.22 11.52
C LEU A 97 4.04 -2.01 10.05
N MET A 98 4.19 -3.05 9.25
CA MET A 98 3.67 -3.11 7.90
C MET A 98 2.36 -3.90 7.87
N ILE A 99 1.35 -3.35 7.22
CA ILE A 99 0.09 -4.04 6.94
C ILE A 99 0.00 -4.26 5.43
N GLY A 100 -0.23 -5.49 5.00
CA GLY A 100 -0.31 -5.84 3.59
C GLY A 100 -1.16 -7.08 3.33
N ASP A 101 -1.54 -7.28 2.08
CA ASP A 101 -2.41 -8.38 1.66
C ASP A 101 -1.74 -9.39 0.71
N ALA A 102 -0.53 -9.11 0.25
CA ALA A 102 0.21 -9.97 -0.66
C ALA A 102 1.45 -10.59 0.01
N LEU A 103 1.85 -11.77 -0.47
CA LEU A 103 3.07 -12.41 0.01
C LEU A 103 4.30 -11.51 -0.15
N ILE A 104 4.37 -10.74 -1.23
CA ILE A 104 5.46 -9.80 -1.45
C ILE A 104 5.54 -8.71 -0.36
N ASP A 105 4.40 -8.32 0.22
CA ASP A 105 4.39 -7.38 1.34
C ASP A 105 5.08 -7.97 2.56
N TYR A 106 4.74 -9.21 2.89
CA TYR A 106 5.38 -9.94 3.98
C TYR A 106 6.89 -10.12 3.76
N GLN A 107 7.30 -10.54 2.57
CA GLN A 107 8.70 -10.72 2.22
C GLN A 107 9.49 -9.41 2.31
N SER A 108 8.92 -8.33 1.82
CA SER A 108 9.52 -6.99 1.88
C SER A 108 9.66 -6.48 3.32
N ALA A 109 8.68 -6.77 4.17
CA ALA A 109 8.75 -6.48 5.60
C ALA A 109 9.86 -7.28 6.29
N GLN A 110 9.98 -8.57 5.98
CA GLN A 110 11.04 -9.42 6.55
C GLN A 110 12.44 -8.92 6.18
N ILE A 111 12.66 -8.58 4.91
CA ILE A 111 13.94 -8.06 4.43
C ILE A 111 14.36 -6.80 5.21
N ASN A 112 13.39 -5.97 5.58
CA ASN A 112 13.62 -4.74 6.33
C ASN A 112 13.46 -4.88 7.86
N ASN A 113 13.25 -6.09 8.36
CA ASN A 113 13.06 -6.38 9.79
C ASN A 113 11.87 -5.66 10.44
N LEU A 114 10.80 -5.45 9.68
CA LEU A 114 9.56 -4.88 10.19
C LEU A 114 8.67 -5.94 10.84
N ALA A 115 7.86 -5.53 11.82
CA ALA A 115 6.68 -6.29 12.20
C ALA A 115 5.67 -6.29 11.05
N PHE A 116 4.90 -7.36 10.91
CA PHE A 116 3.95 -7.52 9.81
C PHE A 116 2.59 -8.05 10.29
N LEU A 117 1.53 -7.46 9.74
CA LEU A 117 0.16 -7.91 9.87
C LEU A 117 -0.44 -8.14 8.49
N GLY A 118 -0.86 -9.37 8.22
CA GLY A 118 -1.49 -9.73 6.94
C GLY A 118 -2.98 -9.39 6.94
N ARG A 119 -3.46 -8.85 5.83
CA ARG A 119 -4.89 -8.75 5.57
C ARG A 119 -5.31 -9.87 4.65
N VAL A 120 -6.25 -10.70 5.10
CA VAL A 120 -6.84 -11.79 4.31
C VAL A 120 -8.35 -11.63 4.33
N ARG A 121 -8.92 -11.27 3.18
CA ARG A 121 -10.35 -11.13 3.03
C ARG A 121 -11.06 -12.44 3.38
N ILE A 122 -12.23 -12.35 4.01
CA ILE A 122 -13.04 -13.52 4.32
C ILE A 122 -13.36 -14.28 3.03
N GLY A 123 -13.07 -15.58 3.00
CA GLY A 123 -13.25 -16.44 1.84
C GLY A 123 -12.05 -16.55 0.90
N ASP A 124 -11.05 -15.69 1.05
CA ASP A 124 -9.84 -15.78 0.25
C ASP A 124 -8.85 -16.76 0.86
N LYS A 125 -7.98 -17.32 0.01
CA LYS A 125 -6.88 -18.16 0.45
C LYS A 125 -5.82 -17.29 1.14
N ASN A 126 -5.35 -17.72 2.31
CA ASN A 126 -4.25 -17.07 3.02
C ASN A 126 -2.93 -17.30 2.27
N PRO A 127 -2.26 -16.24 1.75
CA PRO A 127 -0.99 -16.37 1.04
C PRO A 127 0.22 -16.43 1.97
N PHE A 128 0.03 -16.22 3.28
CA PHE A 128 1.12 -16.08 4.25
C PHE A 128 1.44 -17.41 4.94
N PRO A 129 2.68 -17.57 5.50
CA PRO A 129 3.00 -18.66 6.41
C PRO A 129 2.07 -18.69 7.61
N GLU A 130 1.85 -19.89 8.20
CA GLU A 130 0.92 -20.10 9.31
C GLU A 130 1.15 -19.21 10.54
N HIS A 131 2.41 -18.87 10.82
CA HIS A 131 2.75 -18.07 11.99
C HIS A 131 2.44 -16.57 11.84
N VAL A 132 2.11 -16.11 10.62
CA VAL A 132 1.79 -14.71 10.36
C VAL A 132 0.40 -14.39 10.88
N LYS A 133 0.30 -13.37 11.72
CA LYS A 133 -0.99 -12.87 12.19
C LYS A 133 -1.74 -12.21 11.06
N THR A 134 -3.04 -12.50 10.97
CA THR A 134 -3.90 -11.94 9.91
C THR A 134 -5.19 -11.38 10.49
N VAL A 135 -5.76 -10.43 9.75
CA VAL A 135 -7.07 -9.83 10.00
C VAL A 135 -7.86 -9.79 8.69
N PRO A 136 -9.19 -9.92 8.72
CA PRO A 136 -10.00 -9.84 7.49
C PRO A 136 -10.11 -8.40 6.96
N ASP A 137 -10.06 -7.43 7.85
CA ASP A 137 -10.13 -5.99 7.57
C ASP A 137 -9.52 -5.19 8.72
N LEU A 138 -9.68 -3.88 8.72
CA LEU A 138 -9.12 -3.02 9.77
C LEU A 138 -10.13 -2.62 10.86
N GLN A 139 -11.36 -3.13 10.81
CA GLN A 139 -12.39 -2.83 11.83
C GLN A 139 -11.98 -3.31 13.21
N SER A 140 -11.38 -4.50 13.30
CA SER A 140 -10.91 -5.07 14.57
C SER A 140 -9.74 -4.30 15.22
N LEU A 141 -9.10 -3.43 14.46
CA LEU A 141 -8.00 -2.58 14.95
C LEU A 141 -8.47 -1.20 15.44
N LEU A 142 -9.75 -0.89 15.25
CA LEU A 142 -10.33 0.35 15.75
C LEU A 142 -10.50 0.30 17.27
N PRO A 143 -10.30 1.44 17.96
CA PRO A 143 -10.53 1.53 19.40
C PRO A 143 -11.99 1.38 19.78
#